data_17cbfcd83910c383936a63c692639222
#
_entry.id   17cbfcd83910c383936a63c692639222
#
_cell.length_a   1.000
_cell.length_b   1.000
_cell.length_c   1.000
_cell.angle_alpha   90.00
_cell.angle_beta   90.00
_cell.angle_gamma   90.00
#
_symmetry.space_group_name_H-M   'P 1'
#
loop_
_entity.id
_entity.type
_entity.pdbx_description
1 polymer ?
#
loop_
_entity_poly.entity_id
_entity_poly.type
_entity_poly.pdbx_seq_one_letter_code
_entity_poly.pdbx_strand_id
1 'polypeptide(L)'
;MVIQEEQDAIYGYTVSYHNINEPLRWLTYYGSQTSAQLGLQRIPLIEDIINKSSYNFDMWLQRGDKLVALKKFGLANFSTATDEEIKALIGATGTEGAFWSMEVAKGTGFSGDVIFNIYAPRGTKMMYCEPFSGFGNGSGRNWDGIIKQQTFGSESEMLLQRGTTFKITKIEKSNGTWYIDLDVVAQNPLPFPYVGGYPYK
;
A
#
# COMPACT_ATOMS: atom_id res chain seq x y z
N MET A 1 11.65 -19.11 4.43
CA MET A 1 11.36 -18.98 5.89
C MET A 1 11.40 -17.49 6.18
N VAL A 2 10.44 -16.98 6.95
CA VAL A 2 10.41 -15.58 7.39
C VAL A 2 11.13 -15.51 8.74
N ILE A 3 12.11 -14.63 8.86
CA ILE A 3 12.89 -14.45 10.10
C ILE A 3 12.20 -13.44 11.05
N GLN A 4 12.63 -13.36 12.30
CA GLN A 4 11.99 -12.53 13.32
C GLN A 4 12.02 -11.04 12.97
N GLU A 5 13.14 -10.54 12.47
CA GLU A 5 13.30 -9.13 12.08
C GLU A 5 12.35 -8.72 10.96
N GLU A 6 12.09 -9.62 10.02
CA GLU A 6 11.10 -9.40 8.95
C GLU A 6 9.68 -9.35 9.51
N GLN A 7 9.33 -10.22 10.45
CA GLN A 7 8.03 -10.19 11.14
C GLN A 7 7.84 -8.87 11.90
N ASP A 8 8.85 -8.44 12.64
CA ASP A 8 8.84 -7.19 13.39
C ASP A 8 8.76 -5.97 12.47
N ALA A 9 9.34 -6.04 11.27
CA ALA A 9 9.21 -4.99 10.27
C ALA A 9 7.76 -4.86 9.74
N ILE A 10 7.08 -5.97 9.44
CA ILE A 10 5.67 -5.99 9.05
C ILE A 10 4.78 -5.50 10.19
N TYR A 11 4.99 -6.00 11.41
CA TYR A 11 4.26 -5.50 12.56
C TYR A 11 4.40 -3.97 12.69
N GLY A 12 5.63 -3.48 12.62
CA GLY A 12 5.88 -2.05 12.70
C GLY A 12 5.28 -1.23 11.55
N TYR A 13 5.17 -1.82 10.36
CA TYR A 13 4.48 -1.21 9.23
C TYR A 13 2.98 -1.07 9.50
N THR A 14 2.32 -2.15 9.91
CA THR A 14 0.87 -2.14 10.15
C THR A 14 0.47 -1.20 11.30
N VAL A 15 1.31 -1.07 12.32
CA VAL A 15 1.07 -0.14 13.45
C VAL A 15 1.37 1.31 13.09
N SER A 16 2.39 1.58 12.26
CA SER A 16 2.83 2.94 11.95
C SER A 16 3.52 3.03 10.57
N TYR A 17 2.74 2.88 9.51
CA TYR A 17 3.23 2.91 8.12
C TYR A 17 3.84 4.28 7.73
N HIS A 18 3.49 5.37 8.40
CA HIS A 18 3.98 6.71 8.08
C HIS A 18 5.51 6.79 8.06
N ASN A 19 6.15 6.22 9.08
CA ASN A 19 7.62 6.23 9.20
C ASN A 19 8.33 5.45 8.08
N ILE A 20 7.60 4.62 7.35
CA ILE A 20 8.12 3.79 6.25
C ILE A 20 7.72 4.38 4.90
N ASN A 21 6.45 4.72 4.72
CA ASN A 21 5.91 5.16 3.44
C ASN A 21 6.19 6.63 3.11
N GLU A 22 6.25 7.52 4.12
CA GLU A 22 6.54 8.93 3.86
C GLU A 22 7.95 9.18 3.31
N PRO A 23 9.01 8.53 3.84
CA PRO A 23 10.31 8.60 3.20
C PRO A 23 10.32 8.10 1.75
N LEU A 24 9.52 7.10 1.46
CA LEU A 24 9.40 6.54 0.12
C LEU A 24 8.61 7.44 -0.84
N ARG A 25 7.71 8.28 -0.34
CA ARG A 25 6.87 9.19 -1.15
C ARG A 25 7.41 10.61 -1.22
N TRP A 26 7.89 11.16 -0.09
CA TRP A 26 8.08 12.60 0.07
C TRP A 26 9.46 13.02 0.55
N LEU A 27 10.33 12.11 0.97
CA LEU A 27 11.58 12.40 1.69
C LEU A 27 11.39 13.27 2.95
N THR A 28 10.18 13.37 3.46
CA THR A 28 9.85 14.16 4.64
C THR A 28 9.44 13.24 5.78
N TYR A 29 9.89 13.55 6.98
CA TYR A 29 9.55 12.81 8.18
C TYR A 29 8.65 13.64 9.08
N TYR A 30 7.51 13.06 9.42
CA TYR A 30 6.69 13.56 10.51
C TYR A 30 6.96 12.66 11.72
N GLY A 31 7.89 13.06 12.58
CA GLY A 31 8.21 12.28 13.77
C GLY A 31 9.61 12.51 14.32
N SER A 32 9.98 11.78 15.35
CA SER A 32 11.33 11.83 15.90
C SER A 32 12.35 11.24 14.92
N GLN A 33 13.59 11.72 14.97
CA GLN A 33 14.69 11.14 14.15
C GLN A 33 14.85 9.64 14.39
N THR A 34 14.59 9.16 15.60
CA THR A 34 14.66 7.72 15.94
C THR A 34 13.57 6.92 15.21
N SER A 35 12.33 7.41 15.17
CA SER A 35 11.26 6.74 14.44
C SER A 35 11.52 6.69 12.94
N ALA A 36 12.10 7.78 12.39
CA ALA A 36 12.51 7.84 11.01
C ALA A 36 13.60 6.80 10.68
N GLN A 37 14.63 6.70 11.50
CA GLN A 37 15.70 5.72 11.32
C GLN A 37 15.19 4.28 11.38
N LEU A 38 14.29 3.97 12.33
CA LEU A 38 13.67 2.65 12.43
C LEU A 38 12.82 2.33 11.19
N GLY A 39 12.09 3.32 10.67
CA GLY A 39 11.35 3.17 9.42
C GLY A 39 12.24 2.81 8.25
N LEU A 40 13.35 3.54 8.09
CA LEU A 40 14.33 3.27 7.02
C LEU A 40 14.95 1.88 7.09
N GLN A 41 15.26 1.37 8.28
CA GLN A 41 15.81 0.03 8.49
C GLN A 41 14.80 -1.07 8.14
N ARG A 42 13.51 -0.81 8.24
CA ARG A 42 12.44 -1.77 7.94
C ARG A 42 12.17 -1.94 6.45
N ILE A 43 12.47 -0.92 5.63
CA ILE A 43 12.18 -0.96 4.19
C ILE A 43 12.78 -2.20 3.51
N PRO A 44 14.09 -2.49 3.60
CA PRO A 44 14.66 -3.67 2.96
C PRO A 44 14.09 -4.99 3.52
N LEU A 45 13.78 -5.04 4.82
CA LEU A 45 13.18 -6.24 5.42
C LEU A 45 11.78 -6.53 4.87
N ILE A 46 10.97 -5.47 4.68
CA ILE A 46 9.63 -5.59 4.08
C ILE A 46 9.75 -6.00 2.61
N GLU A 47 10.69 -5.43 1.86
CA GLU A 47 10.95 -5.85 0.47
C GLU A 47 11.32 -7.31 0.38
N ASP A 48 12.21 -7.77 1.24
CA ASP A 48 12.69 -9.15 1.24
C ASP A 48 11.56 -10.14 1.52
N ILE A 49 10.72 -9.86 2.51
CA ILE A 49 9.60 -10.75 2.82
C ILE A 49 8.55 -10.76 1.70
N ILE A 50 8.25 -9.60 1.09
CA ILE A 50 7.34 -9.52 -0.07
C ILE A 50 7.94 -10.29 -1.25
N ASN A 51 9.25 -10.15 -1.51
CA ASN A 51 9.91 -10.83 -2.63
C ASN A 51 9.96 -12.36 -2.46
N LYS A 52 10.00 -12.84 -1.22
CA LYS A 52 9.89 -14.28 -0.89
C LYS A 52 8.46 -14.80 -1.05
N SER A 53 7.47 -13.91 -1.00
CA SER A 53 6.06 -14.26 -1.17
C SER A 53 5.72 -14.32 -2.65
N SER A 54 5.01 -15.36 -3.08
CA SER A 54 4.52 -15.48 -4.44
C SER A 54 3.15 -16.16 -4.46
N TYR A 55 2.26 -15.59 -5.21
CA TYR A 55 0.93 -16.14 -5.45
C TYR A 55 0.83 -16.58 -6.90
N ASN A 56 0.46 -17.85 -7.13
CA ASN A 56 0.36 -18.44 -8.46
C ASN A 56 -1.05 -18.37 -9.06
N PHE A 57 -1.87 -17.46 -8.55
CA PHE A 57 -3.23 -17.18 -8.98
C PHE A 57 -3.47 -15.67 -9.03
N ASP A 58 -4.46 -15.28 -9.80
CA ASP A 58 -4.90 -13.90 -9.91
C ASP A 58 -5.74 -13.51 -8.70
N MET A 59 -5.63 -12.27 -8.26
CA MET A 59 -6.40 -11.75 -7.12
C MET A 59 -7.07 -10.43 -7.45
N TRP A 60 -8.25 -10.24 -6.86
CA TRP A 60 -8.88 -8.94 -6.76
C TRP A 60 -8.70 -8.41 -5.34
N LEU A 61 -8.19 -7.20 -5.25
CA LEU A 61 -7.96 -6.48 -4.00
C LEU A 61 -8.78 -5.19 -4.02
N GLN A 62 -9.05 -4.65 -2.84
CA GLN A 62 -9.79 -3.39 -2.72
C GLN A 62 -9.06 -2.41 -1.81
N ARG A 63 -9.18 -1.12 -2.11
CA ARG A 63 -8.69 -0.05 -1.24
C ARG A 63 -9.58 1.18 -1.34
N GLY A 64 -10.03 1.69 -0.18
CA GLY A 64 -10.59 3.04 -0.09
C GLY A 64 -9.50 4.08 0.09
N ASP A 65 -9.61 5.20 -0.62
CA ASP A 65 -8.65 6.31 -0.56
C ASP A 65 -9.34 7.65 -0.83
N LYS A 66 -8.60 8.75 -0.71
CA LYS A 66 -9.07 10.09 -1.06
C LYS A 66 -8.73 10.43 -2.51
N LEU A 67 -9.42 11.42 -3.09
CA LEU A 67 -9.16 11.90 -4.47
C LEU A 67 -7.71 12.28 -4.73
N VAL A 68 -6.97 12.69 -3.69
CA VAL A 68 -5.53 13.00 -3.81
C VAL A 68 -4.71 11.81 -4.34
N ALA A 69 -5.17 10.58 -4.14
CA ALA A 69 -4.51 9.39 -4.66
C ALA A 69 -4.48 9.34 -6.20
N LEU A 70 -5.36 10.09 -6.88
CA LEU A 70 -5.38 10.19 -8.34
C LEU A 70 -4.24 11.05 -8.92
N LYS A 71 -3.51 11.80 -8.09
CA LYS A 71 -2.34 12.57 -8.55
C LYS A 71 -1.31 11.69 -9.25
N LYS A 72 -1.10 10.46 -8.78
CA LYS A 72 -0.17 9.49 -9.42
C LYS A 72 -0.58 9.12 -10.84
N PHE A 73 -1.85 9.32 -11.22
CA PHE A 73 -2.38 9.09 -12.56
C PHE A 73 -2.47 10.38 -13.41
N GLY A 74 -1.96 11.50 -12.90
CA GLY A 74 -1.92 12.77 -13.62
C GLY A 74 -3.02 13.77 -13.25
N LEU A 75 -3.87 13.50 -12.28
CA LEU A 75 -4.86 14.49 -11.82
C LEU A 75 -4.18 15.60 -11.01
N ALA A 76 -3.97 16.77 -11.65
CA ALA A 76 -3.23 17.87 -11.04
C ALA A 76 -3.98 18.51 -9.86
N ASN A 77 -5.27 18.84 -10.06
CA ASN A 77 -6.09 19.59 -9.12
C ASN A 77 -7.23 18.75 -8.55
N PHE A 78 -6.90 17.75 -7.72
CA PHE A 78 -7.89 16.82 -7.17
C PHE A 78 -8.99 17.49 -6.33
N SER A 79 -8.74 18.65 -5.71
CA SER A 79 -9.72 19.36 -4.88
C SER A 79 -10.82 20.08 -5.67
N THR A 80 -10.57 20.36 -6.94
CA THR A 80 -11.49 21.08 -7.83
C THR A 80 -11.77 20.33 -9.13
N ALA A 81 -11.33 19.06 -9.19
CA ALA A 81 -11.49 18.24 -10.37
C ALA A 81 -12.97 18.01 -10.70
N THR A 82 -13.30 18.19 -11.96
CA THR A 82 -14.62 17.86 -12.50
C THR A 82 -14.76 16.35 -12.72
N ASP A 83 -15.98 15.89 -12.87
CA ASP A 83 -16.26 14.48 -13.17
C ASP A 83 -15.64 14.05 -14.52
N GLU A 84 -15.59 14.97 -15.49
CA GLU A 84 -15.00 14.76 -16.82
C GLU A 84 -13.47 14.60 -16.73
N GLU A 85 -12.80 15.43 -15.93
CA GLU A 85 -11.36 15.31 -15.71
C GLU A 85 -10.98 13.98 -15.05
N ILE A 86 -11.77 13.52 -14.09
CA ILE A 86 -11.55 12.23 -13.45
C ILE A 86 -11.79 11.09 -14.45
N LYS A 87 -12.88 11.11 -15.22
CA LYS A 87 -13.17 10.10 -16.25
C LYS A 87 -12.13 10.07 -17.37
N ALA A 88 -11.51 11.20 -17.68
CA ALA A 88 -10.44 11.28 -18.69
C ALA A 88 -9.16 10.53 -18.28
N LEU A 89 -9.04 10.10 -17.03
CA LEU A 89 -7.91 9.28 -16.57
C LEU A 89 -7.99 7.80 -17.03
N ILE A 90 -9.07 7.37 -17.68
CA ILE A 90 -9.13 5.99 -18.22
C ILE A 90 -7.94 5.76 -19.17
N GLY A 91 -7.20 4.67 -18.93
CA GLY A 91 -5.99 4.32 -19.66
C GLY A 91 -4.70 4.93 -19.09
N ALA A 92 -4.80 5.91 -18.19
CA ALA A 92 -3.63 6.48 -17.53
C ALA A 92 -2.92 5.43 -16.66
N THR A 93 -1.60 5.56 -16.57
CA THR A 93 -0.77 4.76 -15.67
C THR A 93 -0.23 5.62 -14.54
N GLY A 94 -0.07 5.00 -13.37
CA GLY A 94 0.50 5.67 -12.21
C GLY A 94 1.28 4.70 -11.34
N THR A 95 2.38 5.15 -10.76
CA THR A 95 3.23 4.32 -9.91
C THR A 95 3.11 4.73 -8.45
N GLU A 96 2.90 3.74 -7.59
CA GLU A 96 2.99 3.92 -6.14
C GLU A 96 4.44 3.68 -5.69
N GLY A 97 5.09 4.73 -5.24
CA GLY A 97 6.49 4.67 -4.82
C GLY A 97 6.72 3.98 -3.48
N ALA A 98 5.68 3.91 -2.66
CA ALA A 98 5.70 3.26 -1.34
C ALA A 98 5.03 1.89 -1.38
N PHE A 99 5.07 1.17 -0.27
CA PHE A 99 4.23 0.00 -0.08
C PHE A 99 2.77 0.42 -0.03
N TRP A 100 1.90 -0.36 -0.64
CA TRP A 100 0.48 -0.02 -0.69
C TRP A 100 -0.37 -1.14 -0.07
N SER A 101 -1.01 -0.80 1.03
CA SER A 101 -1.90 -1.66 1.80
C SER A 101 -3.25 -1.79 1.11
N MET A 102 -3.73 -3.01 0.94
CA MET A 102 -4.98 -3.38 0.30
C MET A 102 -5.74 -4.37 1.15
N GLU A 103 -7.03 -4.52 0.90
CA GLU A 103 -7.86 -5.54 1.49
C GLU A 103 -8.09 -6.69 0.54
N VAL A 104 -8.08 -7.90 1.09
CA VAL A 104 -8.45 -9.12 0.35
C VAL A 104 -9.97 -9.29 0.34
N ALA A 105 -10.65 -8.84 1.40
CA ALA A 105 -12.10 -8.97 1.53
C ALA A 105 -12.81 -7.68 1.15
N LYS A 106 -13.70 -7.76 0.17
CA LYS A 106 -14.47 -6.61 -0.31
C LYS A 106 -15.32 -6.00 0.80
N GLY A 107 -15.13 -4.70 1.04
CA GLY A 107 -15.97 -3.93 1.97
C GLY A 107 -15.54 -3.99 3.42
N THR A 108 -14.36 -4.52 3.74
CA THR A 108 -13.81 -4.54 5.10
C THR A 108 -12.92 -3.35 5.41
N GLY A 109 -12.57 -2.53 4.44
CA GLY A 109 -11.59 -1.50 4.60
C GLY A 109 -12.06 -0.07 4.57
N PHE A 110 -11.07 0.77 4.39
CA PHE A 110 -11.24 2.21 4.54
C PHE A 110 -12.26 2.76 3.55
N SER A 111 -13.27 3.44 4.08
CA SER A 111 -14.17 4.27 3.27
C SER A 111 -13.39 5.48 2.74
N GLY A 112 -13.67 5.89 1.51
CA GLY A 112 -13.01 7.05 0.89
C GLY A 112 -13.87 7.66 -0.21
N ASP A 113 -13.37 8.76 -0.76
CA ASP A 113 -13.98 9.38 -1.94
C ASP A 113 -13.80 8.49 -3.18
N VAL A 114 -12.79 7.61 -3.13
CA VAL A 114 -12.40 6.69 -4.19
C VAL A 114 -12.28 5.29 -3.63
N ILE A 115 -12.86 4.32 -4.31
CA ILE A 115 -12.64 2.89 -4.08
C ILE A 115 -11.90 2.32 -5.28
N PHE A 116 -10.68 1.88 -5.07
CA PHE A 116 -9.91 1.16 -6.05
C PHE A 116 -10.23 -0.33 -5.97
N ASN A 117 -10.63 -0.92 -7.09
CA ASN A 117 -10.68 -2.37 -7.29
C ASN A 117 -9.44 -2.74 -8.10
N ILE A 118 -8.58 -3.58 -7.57
CA ILE A 118 -7.26 -3.81 -8.12
C ILE A 118 -7.13 -5.24 -8.57
N TYR A 119 -6.93 -5.44 -9.85
CA TYR A 119 -6.57 -6.73 -10.41
C TYR A 119 -5.06 -6.93 -10.29
N ALA A 120 -4.68 -7.89 -9.48
CA ALA A 120 -3.31 -8.33 -9.27
C ALA A 120 -3.12 -9.69 -9.98
N PRO A 121 -2.48 -9.73 -11.16
CA PRO A 121 -2.25 -10.97 -11.89
C PRO A 121 -1.30 -11.87 -11.13
N ARG A 122 -1.35 -13.17 -11.43
CA ARG A 122 -0.41 -14.17 -10.93
C ARG A 122 1.04 -13.68 -11.00
N GLY A 123 1.78 -13.88 -9.93
CA GLY A 123 3.18 -13.46 -9.81
C GLY A 123 3.37 -12.02 -9.31
N THR A 124 2.29 -11.26 -9.10
CA THR A 124 2.37 -9.97 -8.42
C THR A 124 3.05 -10.13 -7.06
N LYS A 125 4.06 -9.31 -6.80
CA LYS A 125 4.77 -9.30 -5.53
C LYS A 125 3.95 -8.58 -4.47
N MET A 126 3.46 -9.34 -3.53
CA MET A 126 2.62 -8.88 -2.41
C MET A 126 2.71 -9.87 -1.26
N MET A 127 2.29 -9.45 -0.08
CA MET A 127 2.31 -10.26 1.12
C MET A 127 1.02 -10.11 1.92
N TYR A 128 0.46 -11.21 2.40
CA TYR A 128 -0.63 -11.20 3.35
C TYR A 128 -0.08 -10.92 4.76
N CYS A 129 -0.47 -9.77 5.35
CA CYS A 129 0.13 -9.26 6.58
C CYS A 129 -0.50 -9.81 7.84
N GLU A 130 -1.71 -10.36 7.77
CA GLU A 130 -2.53 -10.78 8.92
C GLU A 130 -1.76 -11.57 9.99
N PRO A 131 -0.92 -12.57 9.65
CA PRO A 131 -0.19 -13.35 10.66
C PRO A 131 0.80 -12.53 11.49
N PHE A 132 1.22 -11.36 10.98
CA PHE A 132 2.26 -10.52 11.58
C PHE A 132 1.76 -9.12 11.90
N SER A 133 0.51 -8.81 11.57
CA SER A 133 -0.09 -7.49 11.72
C SER A 133 -0.34 -7.16 13.19
N GLY A 134 -0.15 -5.88 13.53
CA GLY A 134 -0.63 -5.31 14.78
C GLY A 134 -2.17 -5.29 14.89
N PHE A 135 -2.90 -5.46 13.80
CA PHE A 135 -4.37 -5.41 13.70
C PHE A 135 -5.00 -6.68 13.13
N GLY A 136 -4.26 -7.77 13.01
CA GLY A 136 -4.76 -9.05 12.50
C GLY A 136 -5.44 -9.91 13.55
N ASN A 137 -6.21 -10.93 13.14
CA ASN A 137 -6.73 -11.97 14.02
C ASN A 137 -5.64 -12.96 14.52
N GLY A 138 -4.42 -12.79 14.06
CA GLY A 138 -3.27 -13.51 14.51
C GLY A 138 -2.75 -13.02 15.86
N SER A 139 -1.74 -13.67 16.37
CA SER A 139 -1.02 -13.25 17.55
C SER A 139 -0.14 -12.05 17.25
N GLY A 140 -0.71 -10.85 17.23
CA GLY A 140 0.08 -9.62 17.18
C GLY A 140 1.03 -9.56 18.37
N ARG A 141 2.32 -9.34 18.13
CA ARG A 141 3.30 -9.10 19.18
C ARG A 141 3.29 -7.62 19.53
N ASN A 142 3.20 -7.27 20.80
CA ASN A 142 3.57 -5.93 21.22
C ASN A 142 5.10 -5.81 21.29
N TRP A 143 5.58 -4.58 21.51
CA TRP A 143 7.01 -4.27 21.64
C TRP A 143 7.76 -5.13 22.70
N ASP A 144 7.03 -5.71 23.63
CA ASP A 144 7.55 -6.52 24.73
C ASP A 144 7.60 -8.03 24.38
N GLY A 145 7.28 -8.40 23.13
CA GLY A 145 7.23 -9.80 22.72
C GLY A 145 6.04 -10.56 23.27
N ILE A 146 5.12 -9.89 23.95
CA ILE A 146 3.91 -10.50 24.53
C ILE A 146 2.86 -10.58 23.42
N ILE A 147 2.36 -11.79 23.19
CA ILE A 147 1.23 -12.03 22.29
C ILE A 147 0.00 -11.40 22.93
N LYS A 148 -0.52 -10.33 22.36
CA LYS A 148 -1.82 -9.80 22.75
C LYS A 148 -2.87 -10.33 21.81
N GLN A 149 -3.93 -10.90 22.41
CA GLN A 149 -5.16 -11.16 21.69
C GLN A 149 -5.73 -9.80 21.25
N GLN A 150 -5.89 -9.60 19.95
CA GLN A 150 -6.32 -8.32 19.43
C GLN A 150 -7.80 -8.07 19.70
N THR A 151 -8.08 -6.82 20.08
CA THR A 151 -9.44 -6.31 20.29
C THR A 151 -10.03 -5.64 19.03
N PHE A 152 -9.24 -5.51 17.96
CA PHE A 152 -9.67 -4.92 16.69
C PHE A 152 -9.89 -6.01 15.66
N GLY A 153 -10.91 -5.84 14.81
CA GLY A 153 -11.22 -6.80 13.75
C GLY A 153 -10.05 -6.96 12.76
N SER A 154 -10.03 -8.07 12.06
CA SER A 154 -9.07 -8.32 10.99
C SER A 154 -9.22 -7.29 9.88
N GLU A 155 -8.13 -6.66 9.48
CA GLU A 155 -8.08 -5.79 8.30
C GLU A 155 -7.92 -6.61 7.01
N SER A 156 -7.66 -7.92 7.12
CA SER A 156 -7.40 -8.79 5.97
C SER A 156 -6.40 -8.18 4.98
N GLU A 157 -5.35 -7.58 5.52
CA GLU A 157 -4.42 -6.71 4.81
C GLU A 157 -3.49 -7.49 3.89
N MET A 158 -3.44 -7.07 2.63
CA MET A 158 -2.44 -7.46 1.64
C MET A 158 -1.54 -6.27 1.34
N LEU A 159 -0.24 -6.42 1.47
CA LEU A 159 0.74 -5.39 1.20
C LEU A 159 1.39 -5.59 -0.16
N LEU A 160 1.16 -4.66 -1.10
CA LEU A 160 1.82 -4.65 -2.40
C LEU A 160 3.24 -4.09 -2.31
N GLN A 161 4.13 -4.66 -3.13
CA GLN A 161 5.49 -4.17 -3.28
C GLN A 161 5.49 -2.70 -3.72
N ARG A 162 6.39 -1.90 -3.18
CA ARG A 162 6.65 -0.54 -3.65
C ARG A 162 7.10 -0.52 -5.10
N GLY A 163 6.93 0.60 -5.79
CA GLY A 163 7.23 0.70 -7.22
C GLY A 163 6.23 -0.07 -8.09
N THR A 164 5.04 -0.38 -7.56
CA THR A 164 3.96 -0.99 -8.33
C THR A 164 3.30 0.06 -9.22
N THR A 165 3.25 -0.24 -10.52
CA THR A 165 2.59 0.58 -11.53
C THR A 165 1.24 -0.02 -11.86
N PHE A 166 0.24 0.84 -11.88
CA PHE A 166 -1.15 0.52 -12.17
C PHE A 166 -1.59 1.19 -13.47
N LYS A 167 -2.55 0.58 -14.16
CA LYS A 167 -3.27 1.20 -15.27
C LYS A 167 -4.75 1.29 -14.92
N ILE A 168 -5.36 2.45 -15.10
CA ILE A 168 -6.81 2.62 -14.94
C ILE A 168 -7.52 1.96 -16.12
N THR A 169 -8.40 1.02 -15.84
CA THR A 169 -9.17 0.29 -16.87
C THR A 169 -10.64 0.68 -16.89
N LYS A 170 -11.19 1.15 -15.77
CA LYS A 170 -12.58 1.59 -15.65
C LYS A 170 -12.72 2.67 -14.60
N ILE A 171 -13.65 3.60 -14.82
CA ILE A 171 -14.05 4.62 -13.84
C ILE A 171 -15.57 4.75 -13.84
N GLU A 172 -16.17 4.62 -12.68
CA GLU A 172 -17.61 4.84 -12.46
C GLU A 172 -17.83 5.69 -11.21
N LYS A 173 -18.91 6.47 -11.18
CA LYS A 173 -19.32 7.21 -9.99
C LYS A 173 -20.71 6.70 -9.54
N SER A 174 -20.81 6.34 -8.28
CA SER A 174 -22.08 5.93 -7.67
C SER A 174 -22.22 6.49 -6.27
N ASN A 175 -23.36 7.11 -5.99
CA ASN A 175 -23.66 7.70 -4.68
C ASN A 175 -22.57 8.63 -4.14
N GLY A 176 -21.92 9.42 -5.03
CA GLY A 176 -20.85 10.35 -4.66
C GLY A 176 -19.46 9.73 -4.56
N THR A 177 -19.33 8.42 -4.58
CA THR A 177 -18.05 7.69 -4.51
C THR A 177 -17.59 7.28 -5.92
N TRP A 178 -16.31 7.43 -6.18
CA TRP A 178 -15.66 6.96 -7.40
C TRP A 178 -15.20 5.50 -7.23
N TYR A 179 -15.60 4.65 -8.17
CA TYR A 179 -15.14 3.26 -8.28
C TYR A 179 -14.20 3.19 -9.47
N ILE A 180 -12.95 2.81 -9.21
CA ILE A 180 -11.88 2.83 -10.21
C ILE A 180 -11.23 1.45 -10.26
N ASP A 181 -11.32 0.80 -11.40
CA ASP A 181 -10.65 -0.48 -11.62
C ASP A 181 -9.23 -0.24 -12.11
N LEU A 182 -8.28 -0.91 -11.47
CA LEU A 182 -6.85 -0.83 -11.73
C LEU A 182 -6.30 -2.21 -12.08
N ASP A 183 -5.47 -2.27 -13.12
CA ASP A 183 -4.63 -3.45 -13.37
C ASP A 183 -3.20 -3.18 -12.88
N VAL A 184 -2.62 -4.11 -12.14
CA VAL A 184 -1.17 -4.12 -11.89
C VAL A 184 -0.46 -4.49 -13.19
N VAL A 185 0.36 -3.56 -13.71
CA VAL A 185 1.04 -3.74 -15.01
C VAL A 185 2.55 -3.90 -14.89
N ALA A 186 3.16 -3.43 -13.81
CA ALA A 186 4.58 -3.61 -13.53
C ALA A 186 4.88 -3.44 -12.03
N GLN A 187 6.00 -3.99 -11.59
CA GLN A 187 6.53 -3.77 -10.26
C GLN A 187 8.06 -3.59 -10.35
N ASN A 188 8.51 -2.34 -10.23
CA ASN A 188 9.89 -1.94 -10.38
C ASN A 188 10.31 -1.09 -9.18
N PRO A 189 10.60 -1.69 -8.01
CA PRO A 189 11.07 -0.94 -6.86
C PRO A 189 12.42 -0.30 -7.20
N LEU A 190 12.53 1.01 -6.99
CA LEU A 190 13.79 1.71 -7.17
C LEU A 190 14.77 1.33 -6.06
N PRO A 191 16.10 1.33 -6.33
CA PRO A 191 17.09 1.08 -5.30
C PRO A 191 16.89 1.98 -4.08
N PHE A 192 17.02 1.43 -2.89
CA PHE A 192 16.92 2.18 -1.65
C PHE A 192 18.24 2.02 -0.85
N PRO A 193 18.81 3.08 -0.25
CA PRO A 193 18.37 4.48 -0.32
C PRO A 193 18.53 5.09 -1.71
N TYR A 194 17.65 6.05 -2.05
CA TYR A 194 17.72 6.72 -3.35
C TYR A 194 18.99 7.56 -3.48
N VAL A 195 19.70 7.37 -4.58
CA VAL A 195 20.86 8.17 -4.94
C VAL A 195 20.41 9.15 -6.02
N GLY A 196 20.49 10.46 -5.74
CA GLY A 196 20.21 11.51 -6.75
C GLY A 196 18.81 12.17 -6.69
N GLY A 197 18.06 12.01 -5.61
CA GLY A 197 16.76 12.68 -5.39
C GLY A 197 15.54 11.82 -5.65
N TYR A 198 14.36 12.41 -5.46
CA TYR A 198 13.09 11.69 -5.45
C TYR A 198 12.59 11.38 -6.87
N PRO A 199 12.38 10.12 -7.24
CA PRO A 199 12.02 9.76 -8.60
C PRO A 199 10.54 9.89 -8.94
N TYR A 200 9.67 10.07 -7.93
CA TYR A 200 8.24 10.19 -8.11
C TYR A 200 7.79 11.63 -7.79
N LYS A 201 7.94 12.52 -8.76
CA LYS A 201 7.37 13.88 -8.67
C LYS A 201 5.96 13.90 -9.22
#